data_187386e2a981c4aa165937454814ebaf
#
_entry.id   187386e2a981c4aa165937454814ebaf
#
_cell.length_a   1.000
_cell.length_b   1.000
_cell.length_c   1.000
_cell.angle_alpha   90.00
_cell.angle_beta   90.00
_cell.angle_gamma   90.00
#
_symmetry.space_group_name_H-M   'P 1'
#
loop_
_entity.id
_entity.type
_entity.pdbx_description
1 polymer ?
#
loop_
_entity_poly.entity_id
_entity_poly.type
_entity_poly.pdbx_seq_one_letter_code
_entity_poly.pdbx_strand_id
1 'polypeptide(L)'
;MAILQDEVIVNGMRLRNRIAMPPLTTNYGSEEGIVTEDIIKYYSERSKDVGLVIVEASAVRADGRILRGSLGLWEDGQVAGMASLAASIKKLGAAAVVQISHAGARCFPAGGDMQGASPSGFAFRPDVAPLTMSPAQIDQMIVDFADAAARAAEAGFDGVEIHGAHFYLISQFLSPLTNQRQDRYGGDARARATFALEVVRSVREKLGKGYPIFFRLNAVEKVAGGQTLEDALVVSKLLADEGVDALHISLIANSSWKEVDGQRFLVASSAFPKDQPAGANVSATAAIKEAAGLPVIAVGKLGEGDVAAESVRDLPIDIVAIGRQMIADPDAAGKILAGKGDEIVRCDECMTCFATIGSGKPMGCKVNRNLPGSRRSA
;
A
#
# COMPACT_ATOMS: atom_id res chain seq x y z
N MET A 1 1.10 27.20 11.72
CA MET A 1 1.51 26.29 10.62
C MET A 1 1.78 24.94 11.25
N ALA A 2 1.33 23.85 10.60
CA ALA A 2 1.57 22.50 11.10
C ALA A 2 3.05 22.13 10.97
N ILE A 3 3.55 21.31 11.89
CA ILE A 3 4.92 20.78 11.89
C ILE A 3 4.88 19.25 12.02
N LEU A 4 5.97 18.57 11.68
CA LEU A 4 6.06 17.09 11.69
C LEU A 4 5.79 16.49 13.07
N GLN A 5 6.11 17.20 14.15
CA GLN A 5 5.93 16.77 15.54
C GLN A 5 4.47 16.87 16.03
N ASP A 6 3.59 17.56 15.29
CA ASP A 6 2.20 17.72 15.70
C ASP A 6 1.44 16.41 15.64
N GLU A 7 0.54 16.21 16.58
CA GLU A 7 -0.40 15.10 16.57
C GLU A 7 -1.40 15.21 15.41
N VAL A 8 -1.86 14.07 14.92
CA VAL A 8 -2.96 13.95 13.95
C VAL A 8 -4.00 12.97 14.49
N ILE A 9 -5.27 13.26 14.28
CA ILE A 9 -6.36 12.36 14.64
C ILE A 9 -7.09 11.93 13.38
N VAL A 10 -7.23 10.62 13.18
CA VAL A 10 -7.99 10.01 12.10
C VAL A 10 -9.07 9.12 12.71
N ASN A 11 -10.34 9.51 12.60
CA ASN A 11 -11.48 8.80 13.17
C ASN A 11 -11.23 8.28 14.62
N GLY A 12 -10.79 9.18 15.51
CA GLY A 12 -10.49 8.86 16.91
C GLY A 12 -9.11 8.21 17.15
N MET A 13 -8.44 7.67 16.14
CA MET A 13 -7.08 7.16 16.24
C MET A 13 -6.08 8.31 16.33
N ARG A 14 -5.28 8.34 17.40
CA ARG A 14 -4.32 9.41 17.69
C ARG A 14 -2.93 9.02 17.22
N LEU A 15 -2.34 9.82 16.33
CA LEU A 15 -0.96 9.70 15.85
C LEU A 15 -0.09 10.73 16.57
N ARG A 16 0.97 10.29 17.23
CA ARG A 16 1.86 11.17 18.02
C ARG A 16 2.68 12.18 17.21
N ASN A 17 2.78 11.97 15.89
CA ASN A 17 3.43 12.87 14.93
C ASN A 17 2.95 12.56 13.52
N ARG A 18 3.39 13.35 12.54
CA ARG A 18 2.95 13.30 11.14
C ARG A 18 3.80 12.42 10.24
N ILE A 19 4.64 11.55 10.80
CA ILE A 19 5.45 10.61 10.00
C ILE A 19 4.83 9.22 10.03
N ALA A 20 4.67 8.63 8.85
CA ALA A 20 4.21 7.27 8.67
C ALA A 20 5.28 6.39 8.01
N MET A 21 5.33 5.12 8.41
CA MET A 21 5.96 4.05 7.64
C MET A 21 4.93 3.47 6.68
N PRO A 22 5.09 3.60 5.35
CA PRO A 22 4.14 3.04 4.38
C PRO A 22 4.29 1.52 4.26
N PRO A 23 3.26 0.82 3.75
CA PRO A 23 3.34 -0.62 3.51
C PRO A 23 4.34 -0.94 2.40
N LEU A 24 5.36 -1.72 2.74
CA LEU A 24 6.42 -2.15 1.84
C LEU A 24 6.54 -3.67 1.94
N THR A 25 6.18 -4.39 0.88
CA THR A 25 6.25 -5.85 0.83
C THR A 25 7.68 -6.33 1.06
N THR A 26 7.90 -7.13 2.10
CA THR A 26 9.22 -7.61 2.51
C THR A 26 9.56 -9.00 2.00
N ASN A 27 8.54 -9.82 1.73
CA ASN A 27 8.69 -11.25 1.47
C ASN A 27 9.34 -12.00 2.65
N TYR A 28 9.05 -11.59 3.89
CA TYR A 28 9.57 -12.21 5.13
C TYR A 28 8.56 -13.11 5.82
N GLY A 29 7.28 -13.12 5.39
CA GLY A 29 6.28 -14.05 5.90
C GLY A 29 6.54 -15.49 5.48
N SER A 30 5.85 -16.45 6.11
CA SER A 30 5.89 -17.84 5.70
C SER A 30 5.10 -18.08 4.40
N GLU A 31 5.21 -19.27 3.83
CA GLU A 31 4.42 -19.68 2.64
C GLU A 31 2.92 -19.80 2.94
N GLU A 32 2.55 -19.99 4.22
CA GLU A 32 1.17 -20.00 4.71
C GLU A 32 0.65 -18.60 5.07
N GLY A 33 1.44 -17.56 4.83
CA GLY A 33 1.07 -16.17 5.14
C GLY A 33 1.19 -15.80 6.61
N ILE A 34 1.93 -16.59 7.40
CA ILE A 34 2.10 -16.39 8.85
C ILE A 34 3.22 -15.36 9.11
N VAL A 35 3.00 -14.54 10.13
CA VAL A 35 4.00 -13.61 10.66
C VAL A 35 5.20 -14.37 11.22
N THR A 36 6.39 -14.01 10.78
CA THR A 36 7.68 -14.56 11.25
C THR A 36 8.38 -13.61 12.21
N GLU A 37 9.44 -14.10 12.88
CA GLU A 37 10.30 -13.26 13.73
C GLU A 37 10.97 -12.14 12.93
N ASP A 38 11.34 -12.38 11.66
CA ASP A 38 11.93 -11.37 10.80
C ASP A 38 10.95 -10.22 10.50
N ILE A 39 9.66 -10.50 10.34
CA ILE A 39 8.59 -9.49 10.21
C ILE A 39 8.50 -8.66 11.50
N ILE A 40 8.37 -9.30 12.65
CA ILE A 40 8.24 -8.60 13.94
C ILE A 40 9.47 -7.70 14.17
N LYS A 41 10.67 -8.22 13.95
CA LYS A 41 11.91 -7.47 14.07
C LYS A 41 11.94 -6.26 13.13
N TYR A 42 11.61 -6.47 11.84
CA TYR A 42 11.61 -5.42 10.82
C TYR A 42 10.72 -4.23 11.20
N TYR A 43 9.48 -4.51 11.63
CA TYR A 43 8.54 -3.46 12.03
C TYR A 43 8.91 -2.83 13.37
N SER A 44 9.34 -3.63 14.37
CA SER A 44 9.75 -3.10 15.68
C SER A 44 10.90 -2.10 15.57
N GLU A 45 11.92 -2.39 14.75
CA GLU A 45 13.05 -1.48 14.56
C GLU A 45 12.61 -0.10 14.02
N ARG A 46 11.49 -0.03 13.26
CA ARG A 46 11.01 1.16 12.53
C ARG A 46 9.83 1.87 13.19
N SER A 47 9.30 1.32 14.28
CA SER A 47 8.10 1.87 14.96
C SER A 47 8.40 2.91 16.02
N LYS A 48 9.66 3.07 16.43
CA LYS A 48 10.07 3.87 17.61
C LYS A 48 9.68 5.34 17.53
N ASP A 49 9.79 5.95 16.33
CA ASP A 49 9.71 7.40 16.18
C ASP A 49 8.64 7.85 15.18
N VAL A 50 7.89 6.93 14.59
CA VAL A 50 6.77 7.25 13.69
C VAL A 50 5.44 7.36 14.44
N GLY A 51 4.52 8.16 13.94
CA GLY A 51 3.14 8.24 14.43
C GLY A 51 2.29 7.07 13.96
N LEU A 52 2.57 6.56 12.75
CA LEU A 52 1.80 5.51 12.09
C LEU A 52 2.71 4.48 11.43
N VAL A 53 2.40 3.22 11.61
CA VAL A 53 2.94 2.12 10.80
C VAL A 53 1.81 1.47 10.02
N ILE A 54 1.95 1.41 8.70
CA ILE A 54 1.06 0.61 7.86
C ILE A 54 1.81 -0.66 7.46
N VAL A 55 1.36 -1.79 8.01
CA VAL A 55 1.94 -3.10 7.72
C VAL A 55 1.70 -3.45 6.26
N GLU A 56 2.67 -4.13 5.65
CA GLU A 56 2.66 -4.53 4.24
C GLU A 56 1.38 -5.23 3.80
N ALA A 57 1.14 -5.21 2.48
CA ALA A 57 -0.01 -5.84 1.84
C ALA A 57 -0.19 -7.29 2.32
N SER A 58 -1.24 -7.49 3.12
CA SER A 58 -1.67 -8.78 3.65
C SER A 58 -2.83 -9.27 2.80
N ALA A 59 -2.69 -10.49 2.25
CA ALA A 59 -3.63 -11.00 1.28
C ALA A 59 -4.97 -11.37 1.93
N VAL A 60 -6.09 -10.99 1.29
CA VAL A 60 -7.45 -11.36 1.73
C VAL A 60 -7.86 -12.76 1.25
N ARG A 61 -7.08 -13.34 0.33
CA ARG A 61 -7.18 -14.71 -0.20
C ARG A 61 -5.79 -15.26 -0.49
N ALA A 62 -5.61 -16.56 -0.37
CA ALA A 62 -4.33 -17.21 -0.63
C ALA A 62 -3.83 -17.02 -2.09
N ASP A 63 -4.76 -16.97 -3.06
CA ASP A 63 -4.49 -16.73 -4.48
C ASP A 63 -4.27 -15.25 -4.82
N GLY A 64 -4.51 -14.34 -3.86
CA GLY A 64 -4.29 -12.90 -3.99
C GLY A 64 -2.93 -12.41 -3.51
N ARG A 65 -1.99 -13.28 -3.17
CA ARG A 65 -0.66 -12.89 -2.70
C ARG A 65 0.16 -12.18 -3.76
N ILE A 66 0.92 -11.16 -3.35
CA ILE A 66 1.86 -10.45 -4.23
C ILE A 66 3.14 -11.27 -4.43
N LEU A 67 3.61 -11.91 -3.37
CA LEU A 67 4.82 -12.75 -3.33
C LEU A 67 4.56 -14.00 -2.47
N ARG A 68 5.45 -15.00 -2.56
CA ARG A 68 5.35 -16.26 -1.81
C ARG A 68 5.28 -16.02 -0.30
N GLY A 69 6.14 -15.16 0.24
CA GLY A 69 6.17 -14.77 1.66
C GLY A 69 5.34 -13.53 1.98
N SER A 70 4.24 -13.26 1.23
CA SER A 70 3.28 -12.23 1.63
C SER A 70 2.49 -12.67 2.84
N LEU A 71 2.20 -11.73 3.76
CA LEU A 71 1.32 -11.98 4.89
C LEU A 71 -0.11 -12.27 4.45
N GLY A 72 -0.86 -12.98 5.28
CA GLY A 72 -2.25 -13.37 5.06
C GLY A 72 -3.19 -12.89 6.14
N LEU A 73 -4.44 -12.64 5.75
CA LEU A 73 -5.60 -12.43 6.61
C LEU A 73 -6.82 -13.19 6.05
N TRP A 74 -6.58 -14.28 5.30
CA TRP A 74 -7.63 -15.06 4.66
C TRP A 74 -8.23 -16.17 5.55
N GLU A 75 -7.57 -16.49 6.68
CA GLU A 75 -8.02 -17.53 7.62
C GLU A 75 -7.64 -17.18 9.06
N ASP A 76 -8.36 -17.76 10.01
CA ASP A 76 -8.24 -17.43 11.44
C ASP A 76 -6.89 -17.85 12.03
N GLY A 77 -6.24 -18.86 11.46
CA GLY A 77 -4.89 -19.29 11.87
C GLY A 77 -3.81 -18.21 11.78
N GLN A 78 -4.06 -17.14 11.01
CA GLN A 78 -3.14 -16.01 10.83
C GLN A 78 -3.29 -14.92 11.90
N VAL A 79 -4.43 -14.87 12.63
CA VAL A 79 -4.78 -13.81 13.60
C VAL A 79 -3.75 -13.70 14.73
N ALA A 80 -3.32 -14.81 15.32
CA ALA A 80 -2.39 -14.81 16.44
C ALA A 80 -1.02 -14.17 16.10
N GLY A 81 -0.48 -14.49 14.93
CA GLY A 81 0.75 -13.87 14.42
C GLY A 81 0.59 -12.37 14.18
N MET A 82 -0.52 -11.98 13.57
CA MET A 82 -0.88 -10.57 13.32
C MET A 82 -1.07 -9.80 14.64
N ALA A 83 -1.66 -10.42 15.66
CA ALA A 83 -1.80 -9.82 16.99
C ALA A 83 -0.43 -9.55 17.65
N SER A 84 0.51 -10.48 17.54
CA SER A 84 1.87 -10.31 18.02
C SER A 84 2.58 -9.15 17.29
N LEU A 85 2.37 -9.02 15.98
CA LEU A 85 2.92 -7.93 15.19
C LEU A 85 2.31 -6.58 15.58
N ALA A 86 0.98 -6.47 15.66
CA ALA A 86 0.29 -5.25 16.08
C ALA A 86 0.75 -4.80 17.46
N ALA A 87 0.81 -5.72 18.43
CA ALA A 87 1.28 -5.44 19.79
C ALA A 87 2.74 -4.94 19.81
N SER A 88 3.62 -5.51 18.97
CA SER A 88 5.03 -5.09 18.90
C SER A 88 5.20 -3.65 18.40
N ILE A 89 4.38 -3.24 17.43
CA ILE A 89 4.36 -1.87 16.90
C ILE A 89 3.82 -0.89 17.96
N LYS A 90 2.66 -1.21 18.54
CA LYS A 90 1.95 -0.37 19.52
C LYS A 90 2.76 -0.18 20.80
N LYS A 91 3.49 -1.18 21.25
CA LYS A 91 4.41 -1.11 22.40
C LYS A 91 5.46 0.00 22.24
N LEU A 92 5.82 0.35 21.02
CA LEU A 92 6.79 1.40 20.70
C LEU A 92 6.13 2.78 20.46
N GLY A 93 4.81 2.87 20.63
CA GLY A 93 4.03 4.12 20.60
C GLY A 93 3.54 4.55 19.24
N ALA A 94 3.72 3.76 18.19
CA ALA A 94 3.11 4.00 16.89
C ALA A 94 1.70 3.40 16.82
N ALA A 95 0.77 4.05 16.12
CA ALA A 95 -0.47 3.41 15.71
C ALA A 95 -0.19 2.33 14.66
N ALA A 96 -0.89 1.20 14.76
CA ALA A 96 -0.70 0.03 13.89
C ALA A 96 -1.90 -0.14 12.96
N VAL A 97 -1.70 0.06 11.66
CA VAL A 97 -2.66 -0.20 10.59
C VAL A 97 -2.12 -1.34 9.73
N VAL A 98 -2.97 -2.21 9.19
CA VAL A 98 -2.55 -3.23 8.23
C VAL A 98 -3.19 -2.99 6.87
N GLN A 99 -2.39 -3.11 5.81
CA GLN A 99 -2.92 -3.01 4.45
C GLN A 99 -3.50 -4.35 4.02
N ILE A 100 -4.81 -4.39 3.72
CA ILE A 100 -5.48 -5.56 3.15
C ILE A 100 -5.52 -5.46 1.62
N SER A 101 -5.20 -6.56 0.93
CA SER A 101 -4.94 -6.52 -0.51
C SER A 101 -5.28 -7.83 -1.21
N HIS A 102 -5.55 -7.73 -2.51
CA HIS A 102 -5.53 -8.83 -3.47
C HIS A 102 -4.75 -8.40 -4.71
N ALA A 103 -3.75 -9.17 -5.10
CA ALA A 103 -2.85 -8.78 -6.19
C ALA A 103 -3.49 -8.82 -7.59
N GLY A 104 -4.66 -9.47 -7.72
CA GLY A 104 -5.35 -9.58 -9.00
C GLY A 104 -4.48 -10.28 -10.05
N ALA A 105 -4.43 -9.74 -11.26
CA ALA A 105 -3.59 -10.25 -12.36
C ALA A 105 -2.07 -10.10 -12.11
N ARG A 106 -1.66 -9.50 -10.99
CA ARG A 106 -0.26 -9.39 -10.56
C ARG A 106 0.10 -10.37 -9.44
N CYS A 107 -0.76 -11.34 -9.16
CA CYS A 107 -0.53 -12.32 -8.11
C CYS A 107 0.74 -13.14 -8.33
N PHE A 108 1.27 -13.69 -7.24
CA PHE A 108 2.39 -14.62 -7.29
C PHE A 108 1.90 -16.00 -7.76
N PRO A 109 2.54 -16.63 -8.78
CA PRO A 109 2.18 -17.97 -9.20
C PRO A 109 2.58 -18.99 -8.12
N ALA A 110 1.60 -19.57 -7.46
CA ALA A 110 1.79 -20.61 -6.43
C ALA A 110 1.57 -22.01 -7.01
N GLY A 111 2.25 -22.33 -8.10
CA GLY A 111 2.21 -23.67 -8.73
C GLY A 111 0.83 -24.07 -9.30
N GLY A 112 0.76 -24.37 -10.59
CA GLY A 112 -0.47 -24.69 -11.30
C GLY A 112 -1.03 -23.50 -12.09
N ASP A 113 -2.18 -23.68 -12.73
CA ASP A 113 -2.86 -22.67 -13.57
C ASP A 113 -3.34 -21.49 -12.73
N MET A 114 -2.43 -20.56 -12.43
CA MET A 114 -2.76 -19.34 -11.70
C MET A 114 -3.52 -18.38 -12.61
N GLN A 115 -4.76 -18.31 -12.30
CA GLN A 115 -5.71 -17.42 -12.92
C GLN A 115 -5.81 -16.17 -12.05
N GLY A 116 -5.04 -15.15 -12.39
CA GLY A 116 -5.14 -13.89 -11.69
C GLY A 116 -6.52 -13.27 -11.86
N ALA A 117 -7.21 -12.98 -10.75
CA ALA A 117 -8.47 -12.26 -10.80
C ALA A 117 -8.27 -10.90 -11.50
N SER A 118 -9.11 -10.58 -12.47
CA SER A 118 -9.00 -9.37 -13.28
C SER A 118 -10.37 -8.82 -13.62
N PRO A 119 -10.52 -7.49 -13.75
CA PRO A 119 -11.78 -6.94 -14.28
C PRO A 119 -12.05 -7.36 -15.71
N SER A 120 -11.03 -7.49 -16.58
CA SER A 120 -11.20 -7.74 -18.00
C SER A 120 -10.08 -8.52 -18.69
N GLY A 121 -9.32 -9.33 -17.96
CA GLY A 121 -8.29 -10.18 -18.55
C GLY A 121 -6.99 -9.46 -18.96
N PHE A 122 -6.67 -8.32 -18.37
CA PHE A 122 -5.45 -7.57 -18.68
C PHE A 122 -4.19 -8.24 -18.11
N ALA A 123 -3.14 -8.42 -18.95
CA ALA A 123 -1.93 -9.12 -18.58
C ALA A 123 -0.84 -8.19 -18.02
N PHE A 124 -0.29 -8.56 -16.87
CA PHE A 124 0.89 -7.92 -16.26
C PHE A 124 2.13 -8.81 -16.26
N ARG A 125 1.97 -10.08 -16.59
CA ARG A 125 3.02 -11.11 -16.54
C ARG A 125 2.75 -12.16 -17.60
N PRO A 126 3.80 -12.77 -18.20
CA PRO A 126 3.62 -13.82 -19.19
C PRO A 126 3.20 -15.17 -18.58
N ASP A 127 3.45 -15.37 -17.29
CA ASP A 127 3.24 -16.61 -16.54
C ASP A 127 1.93 -16.63 -15.72
N VAL A 128 1.08 -15.62 -15.88
CA VAL A 128 -0.23 -15.52 -15.23
C VAL A 128 -1.30 -15.29 -16.28
N ALA A 129 -2.24 -16.21 -16.40
CA ALA A 129 -3.42 -16.03 -17.23
C ALA A 129 -4.49 -15.22 -16.44
N PRO A 130 -4.76 -13.95 -16.81
CA PRO A 130 -5.76 -13.18 -16.11
C PRO A 130 -7.17 -13.64 -16.48
N LEU A 131 -8.00 -13.96 -15.48
CA LEU A 131 -9.40 -14.30 -15.66
C LEU A 131 -10.32 -13.13 -15.36
N THR A 132 -11.24 -12.87 -16.27
CA THR A 132 -12.31 -11.92 -16.03
C THR A 132 -13.24 -12.43 -14.93
N MET A 133 -13.35 -11.69 -13.83
CA MET A 133 -14.22 -12.04 -12.73
C MET A 133 -15.69 -11.97 -13.14
N SER A 134 -16.45 -13.00 -12.83
CA SER A 134 -17.91 -12.99 -12.89
C SER A 134 -18.49 -12.11 -11.77
N PRO A 135 -19.75 -11.65 -11.87
CA PRO A 135 -20.42 -10.92 -10.78
C PRO A 135 -20.37 -11.67 -9.45
N ALA A 136 -20.62 -12.98 -9.43
CA ALA A 136 -20.57 -13.79 -8.21
C ALA A 136 -19.16 -13.85 -7.58
N GLN A 137 -18.09 -13.83 -8.41
CA GLN A 137 -16.71 -13.76 -7.89
C GLN A 137 -16.40 -12.37 -7.34
N ILE A 138 -16.98 -11.32 -7.89
CA ILE A 138 -16.85 -9.95 -7.36
C ILE A 138 -17.56 -9.87 -6.00
N ASP A 139 -18.79 -10.37 -5.90
CA ASP A 139 -19.56 -10.40 -4.64
C ASP A 139 -18.81 -11.15 -3.54
N GLN A 140 -18.22 -12.33 -3.86
CA GLN A 140 -17.41 -13.07 -2.90
C GLN A 140 -16.13 -12.30 -2.49
N MET A 141 -15.47 -11.63 -3.41
CA MET A 141 -14.28 -10.84 -3.13
C MET A 141 -14.57 -9.67 -2.16
N ILE A 142 -15.75 -9.06 -2.27
CA ILE A 142 -16.20 -8.01 -1.34
C ILE A 142 -16.31 -8.58 0.08
N VAL A 143 -16.86 -9.78 0.23
CA VAL A 143 -16.96 -10.49 1.52
C VAL A 143 -15.57 -10.83 2.06
N ASP A 144 -14.66 -11.33 1.21
CA ASP A 144 -13.29 -11.69 1.60
C ASP A 144 -12.51 -10.49 2.14
N PHE A 145 -12.68 -9.28 1.56
CA PHE A 145 -12.09 -8.04 2.10
C PHE A 145 -12.67 -7.69 3.48
N ALA A 146 -13.98 -7.81 3.67
CA ALA A 146 -14.62 -7.50 4.95
C ALA A 146 -14.20 -8.49 6.05
N ASP A 147 -14.08 -9.78 5.73
CA ASP A 147 -13.63 -10.81 6.66
C ASP A 147 -12.15 -10.64 7.04
N ALA A 148 -11.29 -10.28 6.08
CA ALA A 148 -9.90 -9.94 6.36
C ALA A 148 -9.79 -8.70 7.26
N ALA A 149 -10.63 -7.69 7.06
CA ALA A 149 -10.70 -6.51 7.91
C ALA A 149 -11.16 -6.87 9.34
N ALA A 150 -12.13 -7.78 9.50
CA ALA A 150 -12.54 -8.26 10.81
C ALA A 150 -11.41 -8.99 11.55
N ARG A 151 -10.66 -9.86 10.86
CA ARG A 151 -9.46 -10.52 11.42
C ARG A 151 -8.38 -9.52 11.82
N ALA A 152 -8.19 -8.44 11.05
CA ALA A 152 -7.26 -7.37 11.42
C ALA A 152 -7.69 -6.66 12.71
N ALA A 153 -8.98 -6.37 12.87
CA ALA A 153 -9.52 -5.78 14.09
C ALA A 153 -9.39 -6.75 15.29
N GLU A 154 -9.69 -8.03 15.11
CA GLU A 154 -9.50 -9.08 16.13
C GLU A 154 -8.03 -9.20 16.54
N ALA A 155 -7.09 -9.08 15.60
CA ALA A 155 -5.66 -9.05 15.87
C ALA A 155 -5.19 -7.77 16.60
N GLY A 156 -6.08 -6.80 16.84
CA GLY A 156 -5.79 -5.61 17.62
C GLY A 156 -5.08 -4.49 16.85
N PHE A 157 -5.16 -4.46 15.51
CA PHE A 157 -4.78 -3.30 14.73
C PHE A 157 -5.72 -2.12 15.02
N ASP A 158 -5.20 -0.90 14.96
CA ASP A 158 -5.96 0.33 15.20
C ASP A 158 -6.77 0.79 13.98
N GLY A 159 -6.53 0.18 12.81
CA GLY A 159 -7.22 0.46 11.57
C GLY A 159 -6.79 -0.48 10.44
N VAL A 160 -7.47 -0.39 9.31
CA VAL A 160 -7.11 -1.09 8.07
C VAL A 160 -6.90 -0.10 6.93
N GLU A 161 -5.99 -0.43 6.00
CA GLU A 161 -5.82 0.27 4.73
C GLU A 161 -6.25 -0.64 3.59
N ILE A 162 -7.27 -0.24 2.83
CA ILE A 162 -7.73 -0.95 1.63
C ILE A 162 -6.81 -0.58 0.47
N HIS A 163 -6.20 -1.58 -0.18
CA HIS A 163 -5.21 -1.35 -1.23
C HIS A 163 -5.86 -1.15 -2.61
N GLY A 164 -6.16 0.09 -2.97
CA GLY A 164 -6.72 0.49 -4.27
C GLY A 164 -5.70 1.11 -5.24
N ALA A 165 -4.41 0.76 -5.15
CA ALA A 165 -3.33 1.33 -5.96
C ALA A 165 -2.45 0.27 -6.64
N HIS A 166 -1.46 0.70 -7.42
CA HIS A 166 -0.34 -0.08 -7.95
C HIS A 166 -0.72 -1.21 -8.91
N PHE A 167 -1.85 -1.08 -9.60
CA PHE A 167 -2.41 -2.13 -10.47
C PHE A 167 -2.64 -3.47 -9.73
N TYR A 168 -2.95 -3.44 -8.42
CA TYR A 168 -3.53 -4.58 -7.75
C TYR A 168 -5.05 -4.60 -7.96
N LEU A 169 -5.76 -5.60 -7.48
CA LEU A 169 -7.12 -5.91 -7.94
C LEU A 169 -8.05 -4.68 -7.96
N ILE A 170 -8.18 -3.96 -6.86
CA ILE A 170 -9.05 -2.77 -6.80
C ILE A 170 -8.57 -1.69 -7.77
N SER A 171 -7.25 -1.44 -7.84
CA SER A 171 -6.68 -0.51 -8.82
C SER A 171 -6.92 -0.95 -10.27
N GLN A 172 -6.95 -2.27 -10.54
CA GLN A 172 -7.30 -2.79 -11.87
C GLN A 172 -8.76 -2.50 -12.25
N PHE A 173 -9.68 -2.45 -11.27
CA PHE A 173 -11.04 -2.00 -11.50
C PHE A 173 -11.14 -0.49 -11.71
N LEU A 174 -10.37 0.31 -10.97
CA LEU A 174 -10.36 1.77 -11.08
C LEU A 174 -9.75 2.28 -12.40
N SER A 175 -8.72 1.61 -12.89
CA SER A 175 -7.97 2.04 -14.08
C SER A 175 -8.74 1.83 -15.39
N PRO A 176 -8.89 2.87 -16.23
CA PRO A 176 -9.50 2.70 -17.55
C PRO A 176 -8.66 1.83 -18.49
N LEU A 177 -7.34 1.72 -18.24
CA LEU A 177 -6.46 0.86 -19.01
C LEU A 177 -6.77 -0.62 -18.84
N THR A 178 -7.05 -1.04 -17.61
CA THR A 178 -7.21 -2.45 -17.24
C THR A 178 -8.65 -2.90 -17.09
N ASN A 179 -9.59 -1.95 -16.96
CA ASN A 179 -11.01 -2.23 -16.82
C ASN A 179 -11.75 -1.87 -18.10
N GLN A 180 -12.02 -2.88 -18.94
CA GLN A 180 -12.76 -2.76 -20.19
C GLN A 180 -14.19 -3.38 -20.09
N ARG A 181 -14.70 -3.52 -18.85
CA ARG A 181 -16.04 -4.09 -18.59
C ARG A 181 -17.13 -3.20 -19.16
N GLN A 182 -18.24 -3.85 -19.56
CA GLN A 182 -19.44 -3.18 -20.10
C GLN A 182 -20.64 -3.29 -19.14
N ASP A 183 -20.44 -3.86 -17.93
CA ASP A 183 -21.42 -3.92 -16.87
C ASP A 183 -21.26 -2.76 -15.87
N ARG A 184 -21.99 -2.79 -14.75
CA ARG A 184 -21.97 -1.74 -13.72
C ARG A 184 -20.60 -1.43 -13.10
N TYR A 185 -19.61 -2.28 -13.33
CA TYR A 185 -18.23 -2.13 -12.82
C TYR A 185 -17.27 -1.49 -13.83
N GLY A 186 -17.73 -1.17 -15.04
CA GLY A 186 -16.93 -0.56 -16.11
C GLY A 186 -17.50 0.75 -16.63
N GLY A 187 -16.77 1.44 -17.53
CA GLY A 187 -17.20 2.70 -18.09
C GLY A 187 -16.44 3.92 -17.56
N ASP A 188 -17.12 4.96 -17.11
CA ASP A 188 -16.49 6.16 -16.56
C ASP A 188 -15.85 5.93 -15.16
N ALA A 189 -15.19 6.95 -14.63
CA ALA A 189 -14.49 6.84 -13.33
C ALA A 189 -15.44 6.46 -12.18
N ARG A 190 -16.68 6.93 -12.22
CA ARG A 190 -17.70 6.62 -11.20
C ARG A 190 -18.11 5.14 -11.27
N ALA A 191 -18.40 4.63 -12.46
CA ALA A 191 -18.78 3.23 -12.65
C ALA A 191 -17.62 2.29 -12.34
N ARG A 192 -16.39 2.62 -12.73
CA ARG A 192 -15.19 1.85 -12.37
C ARG A 192 -14.92 1.81 -10.87
N ALA A 193 -15.36 2.84 -10.11
CA ALA A 193 -15.22 2.87 -8.66
C ALA A 193 -16.19 1.92 -7.92
N THR A 194 -17.23 1.42 -8.56
CA THR A 194 -18.30 0.63 -7.92
C THR A 194 -17.76 -0.50 -7.06
N PHE A 195 -16.81 -1.30 -7.56
CA PHE A 195 -16.19 -2.39 -6.78
C PHE A 195 -15.47 -1.88 -5.53
N ALA A 196 -14.68 -0.81 -5.66
CA ALA A 196 -13.98 -0.20 -4.52
C ALA A 196 -14.96 0.31 -3.45
N LEU A 197 -16.04 0.96 -3.86
CA LEU A 197 -17.08 1.48 -2.96
C LEU A 197 -17.81 0.35 -2.24
N GLU A 198 -18.16 -0.73 -2.93
CA GLU A 198 -18.80 -1.91 -2.32
C GLU A 198 -17.87 -2.61 -1.32
N VAL A 199 -16.57 -2.68 -1.58
CA VAL A 199 -15.56 -3.16 -0.61
C VAL A 199 -15.54 -2.25 0.62
N VAL A 200 -15.45 -0.92 0.44
CA VAL A 200 -15.44 0.04 1.55
C VAL A 200 -16.71 -0.10 2.39
N ARG A 201 -17.88 -0.16 1.75
CA ARG A 201 -19.18 -0.33 2.42
C ARG A 201 -19.21 -1.59 3.26
N SER A 202 -18.83 -2.74 2.69
CA SER A 202 -18.83 -4.03 3.36
C SER A 202 -17.87 -4.05 4.56
N VAL A 203 -16.67 -3.47 4.41
CA VAL A 203 -15.70 -3.30 5.51
C VAL A 203 -16.27 -2.38 6.59
N ARG A 204 -16.89 -1.25 6.23
CA ARG A 204 -17.50 -0.30 7.16
C ARG A 204 -18.67 -0.92 7.93
N GLU A 205 -19.52 -1.68 7.27
CA GLU A 205 -20.62 -2.42 7.90
C GLU A 205 -20.10 -3.46 8.91
N LYS A 206 -19.01 -4.17 8.56
CA LYS A 206 -18.40 -5.19 9.40
C LYS A 206 -17.72 -4.62 10.63
N LEU A 207 -17.02 -3.47 10.51
CA LEU A 207 -16.19 -2.89 11.58
C LEU A 207 -16.89 -1.77 12.37
N GLY A 208 -18.00 -1.22 11.84
CA GLY A 208 -18.71 -0.09 12.46
C GLY A 208 -18.02 1.26 12.18
N LYS A 209 -18.70 2.35 12.57
CA LYS A 209 -18.31 3.74 12.25
C LYS A 209 -17.05 4.22 12.96
N GLY A 210 -16.71 3.65 14.10
CA GLY A 210 -15.59 4.09 14.95
C GLY A 210 -14.25 3.44 14.62
N TYR A 211 -14.18 2.53 13.65
CA TYR A 211 -12.93 1.86 13.29
C TYR A 211 -12.30 2.56 12.07
N PRO A 212 -11.04 3.04 12.16
CA PRO A 212 -10.38 3.77 11.07
C PRO A 212 -10.19 2.94 9.81
N ILE A 213 -10.69 3.44 8.68
CA ILE A 213 -10.50 2.86 7.35
C ILE A 213 -9.71 3.84 6.49
N PHE A 214 -8.52 3.42 6.10
CA PHE A 214 -7.68 4.11 5.12
C PHE A 214 -7.90 3.49 3.74
N PHE A 215 -7.69 4.29 2.71
CA PHE A 215 -7.71 3.78 1.34
C PHE A 215 -6.48 4.27 0.57
N ARG A 216 -5.72 3.33 -0.01
CA ARG A 216 -4.58 3.69 -0.85
C ARG A 216 -5.02 3.83 -2.31
N LEU A 217 -4.82 5.03 -2.89
CA LEU A 217 -5.25 5.41 -4.23
C LEU A 217 -4.05 5.88 -5.06
N ASN A 218 -4.01 5.54 -6.37
CA ASN A 218 -3.13 6.23 -7.31
C ASN A 218 -3.69 7.61 -7.66
N ALA A 219 -2.89 8.66 -7.57
CA ALA A 219 -3.24 9.96 -8.15
C ALA A 219 -3.22 9.91 -9.68
N VAL A 220 -2.18 9.27 -10.22
CA VAL A 220 -1.95 9.16 -11.67
C VAL A 220 -1.27 7.82 -11.99
N GLU A 221 -1.59 7.26 -13.12
CA GLU A 221 -0.87 6.15 -13.71
C GLU A 221 -0.09 6.67 -14.93
N LYS A 222 1.25 6.76 -14.83
CA LYS A 222 2.11 7.24 -15.93
C LYS A 222 2.24 6.20 -17.03
N VAL A 223 1.13 5.96 -17.71
CA VAL A 223 0.97 5.08 -18.88
C VAL A 223 -0.18 5.57 -19.73
N ALA A 224 -0.06 5.46 -21.04
CA ALA A 224 -1.14 5.85 -21.96
C ALA A 224 -2.42 5.03 -21.68
N GLY A 225 -3.54 5.71 -21.52
CA GLY A 225 -4.83 5.10 -21.15
C GLY A 225 -4.99 4.73 -19.68
N GLY A 226 -4.02 5.07 -18.82
CA GLY A 226 -4.12 4.87 -17.37
C GLY A 226 -4.98 5.93 -16.68
N GLN A 227 -5.20 5.76 -15.39
CA GLN A 227 -5.95 6.68 -14.53
C GLN A 227 -5.30 8.07 -14.52
N THR A 228 -6.11 9.10 -14.70
CA THR A 228 -5.72 10.51 -14.64
C THR A 228 -5.94 11.09 -13.23
N LEU A 229 -5.45 12.32 -13.00
CA LEU A 229 -5.75 13.03 -11.75
C LEU A 229 -7.25 13.34 -11.64
N GLU A 230 -7.90 13.69 -12.74
CA GLU A 230 -9.34 13.96 -12.79
C GLU A 230 -10.15 12.73 -12.36
N ASP A 231 -9.79 11.53 -12.84
CA ASP A 231 -10.39 10.27 -12.38
C ASP A 231 -10.19 10.10 -10.86
N ALA A 232 -8.96 10.35 -10.37
CA ALA A 232 -8.64 10.22 -8.94
C ALA A 232 -9.41 11.20 -8.06
N LEU A 233 -9.65 12.44 -8.53
CA LEU A 233 -10.48 13.43 -7.82
C LEU A 233 -11.94 12.95 -7.70
N VAL A 234 -12.50 12.39 -8.76
CA VAL A 234 -13.86 11.80 -8.72
C VAL A 234 -13.90 10.63 -7.73
N VAL A 235 -12.96 9.68 -7.84
CA VAL A 235 -12.91 8.49 -6.99
C VAL A 235 -12.70 8.85 -5.53
N SER A 236 -11.81 9.82 -5.22
CA SER A 236 -11.52 10.22 -3.84
C SER A 236 -12.74 10.81 -3.13
N LYS A 237 -13.55 11.59 -3.83
CA LYS A 237 -14.81 12.12 -3.29
C LYS A 237 -15.82 11.00 -3.01
N LEU A 238 -15.96 10.05 -3.93
CA LEU A 238 -16.85 8.90 -3.74
C LEU A 238 -16.42 8.04 -2.54
N LEU A 239 -15.11 7.82 -2.35
CA LEU A 239 -14.55 7.09 -1.21
C LEU A 239 -14.84 7.81 0.12
N ALA A 240 -14.75 9.14 0.14
CA ALA A 240 -15.11 9.95 1.31
C ALA A 240 -16.59 9.81 1.66
N ASP A 241 -17.47 9.92 0.64
CA ASP A 241 -18.92 9.77 0.81
C ASP A 241 -19.31 8.35 1.29
N GLU A 242 -18.50 7.31 0.95
CA GLU A 242 -18.72 5.92 1.36
C GLU A 242 -18.15 5.60 2.76
N GLY A 243 -17.42 6.52 3.39
CA GLY A 243 -16.96 6.40 4.76
C GLY A 243 -15.51 5.96 4.95
N VAL A 244 -14.63 6.26 3.98
CA VAL A 244 -13.18 6.24 4.19
C VAL A 244 -12.79 7.40 5.11
N ASP A 245 -11.86 7.17 6.04
CA ASP A 245 -11.44 8.17 7.03
C ASP A 245 -10.15 8.90 6.65
N ALA A 246 -9.31 8.31 5.81
CA ALA A 246 -8.09 8.94 5.29
C ALA A 246 -7.65 8.32 3.96
N LEU A 247 -7.00 9.12 3.11
CA LEU A 247 -6.50 8.69 1.81
C LEU A 247 -4.97 8.66 1.79
N HIS A 248 -4.40 7.53 1.36
CA HIS A 248 -2.95 7.36 1.16
C HIS A 248 -2.64 7.44 -0.33
N ILE A 249 -2.06 8.55 -0.77
CA ILE A 249 -1.95 8.87 -2.19
C ILE A 249 -0.61 8.42 -2.76
N SER A 250 -0.69 7.51 -3.72
CA SER A 250 0.43 6.96 -4.47
C SER A 250 0.33 7.30 -5.96
N LEU A 251 1.15 6.67 -6.78
CA LEU A 251 1.07 6.74 -8.24
C LEU A 251 1.78 5.54 -8.89
N ILE A 252 1.55 5.32 -10.17
CA ILE A 252 2.46 4.54 -11.01
C ILE A 252 3.50 5.51 -11.59
N ALA A 253 4.73 5.39 -11.09
CA ALA A 253 5.82 6.32 -11.40
C ALA A 253 6.44 6.08 -12.77
N ASN A 254 6.50 4.82 -13.20
CA ASN A 254 6.95 4.42 -14.52
C ASN A 254 6.28 3.12 -14.98
N SER A 255 6.29 2.92 -16.30
CA SER A 255 5.76 1.73 -16.93
C SER A 255 6.45 1.45 -18.26
N SER A 256 6.46 0.20 -18.68
CA SER A 256 6.93 -0.21 -19.99
C SER A 256 6.19 -1.44 -20.49
N TRP A 257 5.85 -1.45 -21.77
CA TRP A 257 5.33 -2.64 -22.42
C TRP A 257 6.46 -3.61 -22.73
N LYS A 258 6.24 -4.88 -22.46
CA LYS A 258 7.13 -6.00 -22.79
C LYS A 258 6.39 -7.01 -23.63
N GLU A 259 7.15 -7.81 -24.37
CA GLU A 259 6.62 -8.93 -25.16
C GLU A 259 7.51 -10.14 -24.95
N VAL A 260 6.90 -11.29 -24.66
CA VAL A 260 7.55 -12.59 -24.55
C VAL A 260 6.66 -13.60 -25.28
N ASP A 261 7.20 -14.36 -26.20
CA ASP A 261 6.50 -15.40 -26.99
C ASP A 261 5.18 -14.89 -27.65
N GLY A 262 5.20 -13.65 -28.16
CA GLY A 262 4.04 -13.01 -28.77
C GLY A 262 2.98 -12.49 -27.80
N GLN A 263 3.15 -12.67 -26.49
CA GLN A 263 2.27 -12.13 -25.47
C GLN A 263 2.79 -10.77 -24.98
N ARG A 264 1.95 -9.75 -25.13
CA ARG A 264 2.24 -8.39 -24.67
C ARG A 264 1.70 -8.18 -23.24
N PHE A 265 2.53 -7.63 -22.34
CA PHE A 265 2.16 -7.34 -20.95
C PHE A 265 2.79 -6.03 -20.46
N LEU A 266 2.19 -5.45 -19.42
CA LEU A 266 2.65 -4.19 -18.82
C LEU A 266 3.50 -4.45 -17.58
N VAL A 267 4.73 -3.95 -17.59
CA VAL A 267 5.56 -3.82 -16.38
C VAL A 267 5.37 -2.41 -15.83
N ALA A 268 4.91 -2.31 -14.60
CA ALA A 268 4.64 -1.03 -13.94
C ALA A 268 5.20 -1.00 -12.53
N SER A 269 5.68 0.17 -12.10
CA SER A 269 6.28 0.39 -10.79
C SER A 269 5.78 1.68 -10.15
N SER A 270 5.49 1.61 -8.86
CA SER A 270 5.25 2.75 -7.99
C SER A 270 6.53 3.35 -7.40
N ALA A 271 7.68 2.72 -7.63
CA ALA A 271 8.95 3.23 -7.17
C ALA A 271 9.36 4.44 -8.01
N PHE A 272 9.58 5.55 -7.32
CA PHE A 272 10.05 6.78 -7.96
C PHE A 272 11.44 6.59 -8.53
N PRO A 273 11.65 6.87 -9.83
CA PRO A 273 12.97 6.88 -10.45
C PRO A 273 13.93 7.84 -9.75
N LYS A 274 15.23 7.60 -9.90
CA LYS A 274 16.25 8.41 -9.23
C LYS A 274 16.24 9.88 -9.67
N ASP A 275 15.96 10.12 -10.94
CA ASP A 275 15.87 11.45 -11.58
C ASP A 275 14.57 12.21 -11.25
N GLN A 276 13.58 11.56 -10.64
CA GLN A 276 12.35 12.23 -10.23
C GLN A 276 12.60 13.00 -8.91
N PRO A 277 12.20 14.29 -8.82
CA PRO A 277 12.43 15.10 -7.63
C PRO A 277 11.69 14.53 -6.41
N ALA A 278 12.22 14.81 -5.23
CA ALA A 278 11.53 14.56 -3.97
C ALA A 278 10.23 15.38 -3.92
N GLY A 279 9.18 14.81 -3.33
CA GLY A 279 7.88 15.49 -3.24
C GLY A 279 7.06 15.54 -4.54
N ALA A 280 7.49 14.87 -5.62
CA ALA A 280 6.82 14.94 -6.94
C ALA A 280 5.32 14.55 -6.94
N ASN A 281 4.82 13.89 -5.89
CA ASN A 281 3.41 13.51 -5.75
C ASN A 281 2.62 14.40 -4.78
N VAL A 282 3.27 15.36 -4.13
CA VAL A 282 2.67 16.15 -3.03
C VAL A 282 1.56 17.07 -3.54
N SER A 283 1.78 17.73 -4.68
CA SER A 283 0.75 18.62 -5.28
C SER A 283 -0.52 17.86 -5.68
N ALA A 284 -0.40 16.67 -6.26
CA ALA A 284 -1.55 15.83 -6.58
C ALA A 284 -2.26 15.35 -5.30
N THR A 285 -1.51 15.04 -4.24
CA THR A 285 -2.07 14.67 -2.93
C THR A 285 -2.86 15.83 -2.33
N ALA A 286 -2.35 17.07 -2.42
CA ALA A 286 -3.04 18.27 -1.95
C ALA A 286 -4.37 18.50 -2.70
N ALA A 287 -4.37 18.36 -4.03
CA ALA A 287 -5.59 18.49 -4.83
C ALA A 287 -6.64 17.41 -4.46
N ILE A 288 -6.21 16.18 -4.20
CA ILE A 288 -7.11 15.10 -3.75
C ILE A 288 -7.68 15.40 -2.36
N LYS A 289 -6.86 15.94 -1.44
CA LYS A 289 -7.37 16.38 -0.13
C LYS A 289 -8.46 17.45 -0.25
N GLU A 290 -8.23 18.44 -1.09
CA GLU A 290 -9.21 19.49 -1.33
C GLU A 290 -10.53 18.93 -1.88
N ALA A 291 -10.46 17.96 -2.82
CA ALA A 291 -11.64 17.35 -3.41
C ALA A 291 -12.40 16.42 -2.43
N ALA A 292 -11.70 15.65 -1.63
CA ALA A 292 -12.29 14.65 -0.74
C ALA A 292 -12.64 15.20 0.65
N GLY A 293 -11.97 16.26 1.12
CA GLY A 293 -12.15 16.80 2.48
C GLY A 293 -11.62 15.89 3.59
N LEU A 294 -10.80 14.87 3.26
CA LEU A 294 -10.26 13.89 4.20
C LEU A 294 -8.80 14.16 4.53
N PRO A 295 -8.31 13.70 5.69
CA PRO A 295 -6.87 13.59 5.95
C PRO A 295 -6.16 12.80 4.85
N VAL A 296 -4.94 13.25 4.48
CA VAL A 296 -4.14 12.59 3.43
C VAL A 296 -2.75 12.21 3.90
N ILE A 297 -2.27 11.08 3.38
CA ILE A 297 -0.89 10.62 3.51
C ILE A 297 -0.21 10.79 2.16
N ALA A 298 0.86 11.61 2.11
CA ALA A 298 1.68 11.79 0.91
C ALA A 298 2.86 10.82 0.89
N VAL A 299 3.20 10.32 -0.29
CA VAL A 299 4.43 9.55 -0.55
C VAL A 299 5.20 10.16 -1.72
N GLY A 300 6.49 9.86 -1.82
CA GLY A 300 7.31 10.25 -2.97
C GLY A 300 8.64 10.86 -2.59
N LYS A 301 9.60 10.02 -2.17
CA LYS A 301 10.97 10.44 -1.79
C LYS A 301 10.99 11.49 -0.66
N LEU A 302 10.05 11.39 0.29
CA LEU A 302 9.92 12.29 1.45
C LEU A 302 10.86 11.91 2.61
N GLY A 303 11.94 11.17 2.35
CA GLY A 303 12.94 10.79 3.36
C GLY A 303 13.98 11.87 3.67
N GLU A 304 13.92 13.00 2.99
CA GLU A 304 14.70 14.19 3.28
C GLU A 304 13.89 15.08 4.22
N GLY A 305 14.47 15.41 5.39
CA GLY A 305 13.74 16.10 6.46
C GLY A 305 13.10 17.41 6.03
N ASP A 306 13.80 18.21 5.21
CA ASP A 306 13.31 19.50 4.73
C ASP A 306 12.09 19.33 3.83
N VAL A 307 12.11 18.41 2.88
CA VAL A 307 10.99 18.15 1.97
C VAL A 307 9.76 17.64 2.73
N ALA A 308 9.94 16.77 3.71
CA ALA A 308 8.86 16.31 4.57
C ALA A 308 8.23 17.46 5.37
N ALA A 309 9.07 18.30 5.99
CA ALA A 309 8.63 19.43 6.78
C ALA A 309 7.92 20.50 5.93
N GLU A 310 8.46 20.82 4.77
CA GLU A 310 7.86 21.73 3.80
C GLU A 310 6.50 21.24 3.31
N SER A 311 6.37 19.94 3.02
CA SER A 311 5.11 19.34 2.58
C SER A 311 3.99 19.51 3.60
N VAL A 312 4.29 19.43 4.89
CA VAL A 312 3.32 19.62 5.98
C VAL A 312 3.05 21.10 6.26
N ARG A 313 4.09 21.95 6.19
CA ARG A 313 4.01 23.37 6.50
C ARG A 313 3.33 24.20 5.42
N ASP A 314 3.71 23.96 4.16
CA ASP A 314 3.40 24.84 3.03
C ASP A 314 2.25 24.30 2.15
N LEU A 315 1.93 23.03 2.27
CA LEU A 315 0.84 22.37 1.57
C LEU A 315 -0.11 21.68 2.57
N PRO A 316 -1.38 21.46 2.21
CA PRO A 316 -2.35 20.85 3.12
C PRO A 316 -2.15 19.32 3.26
N ILE A 317 -0.92 18.88 3.58
CA ILE A 317 -0.61 17.46 3.82
C ILE A 317 -0.68 17.19 5.32
N ASP A 318 -1.39 16.14 5.71
CA ASP A 318 -1.55 15.76 7.11
C ASP A 318 -0.44 14.85 7.60
N ILE A 319 -0.05 13.87 6.76
CA ILE A 319 0.92 12.83 7.11
C ILE A 319 1.87 12.61 5.93
N VAL A 320 3.15 12.48 6.21
CA VAL A 320 4.18 12.12 5.22
C VAL A 320 4.65 10.69 5.45
N ALA A 321 4.68 9.88 4.39
CA ALA A 321 5.12 8.50 4.47
C ALA A 321 6.53 8.31 3.90
N ILE A 322 7.41 7.74 4.73
CA ILE A 322 8.83 7.54 4.43
C ILE A 322 9.11 6.05 4.23
N GLY A 323 9.31 5.64 2.98
CA GLY A 323 9.50 4.22 2.62
C GLY A 323 10.97 3.79 2.55
N ARG A 324 11.58 3.85 1.35
CA ARG A 324 12.93 3.32 1.10
C ARG A 324 14.02 3.89 2.02
N GLN A 325 13.87 5.13 2.46
CA GLN A 325 14.78 5.73 3.43
C GLN A 325 14.76 4.95 4.76
N MET A 326 13.59 4.51 5.24
CA MET A 326 13.50 3.69 6.45
C MET A 326 13.93 2.23 6.24
N ILE A 327 14.03 1.74 5.00
CA ILE A 327 14.73 0.47 4.71
C ILE A 327 16.22 0.62 4.94
N ALA A 328 16.82 1.72 4.46
CA ALA A 328 18.25 2.01 4.56
C ALA A 328 18.65 2.37 6.00
N ASP A 329 17.85 3.19 6.67
CA ASP A 329 18.07 3.69 8.03
C ASP A 329 16.80 3.56 8.86
N PRO A 330 16.67 2.55 9.74
CA PRO A 330 15.50 2.37 10.59
C PRO A 330 15.18 3.56 11.51
N ASP A 331 16.19 4.34 11.89
CA ASP A 331 16.07 5.48 12.80
C ASP A 331 15.84 6.82 12.06
N ALA A 332 15.65 6.78 10.73
CA ALA A 332 15.51 7.99 9.90
C ALA A 332 14.39 8.93 10.39
N ALA A 333 13.25 8.38 10.82
CA ALA A 333 12.13 9.19 11.31
C ALA A 333 12.52 9.98 12.58
N GLY A 334 13.18 9.35 13.54
CA GLY A 334 13.65 10.01 14.76
C GLY A 334 14.69 11.10 14.47
N LYS A 335 15.62 10.84 13.55
CA LYS A 335 16.61 11.81 13.11
C LYS A 335 15.96 13.02 12.43
N ILE A 336 14.95 12.81 11.58
CA ILE A 336 14.19 13.89 10.95
C ILE A 336 13.47 14.75 12.01
N LEU A 337 12.75 14.10 12.95
CA LEU A 337 12.04 14.81 14.02
C LEU A 337 12.96 15.60 14.94
N ALA A 338 14.20 15.13 15.14
CA ALA A 338 15.22 15.78 15.94
C ALA A 338 16.02 16.85 15.18
N GLY A 339 15.75 17.11 13.90
CA GLY A 339 16.53 18.04 13.06
C GLY A 339 17.95 17.56 12.75
N LYS A 340 18.20 16.24 12.83
CA LYS A 340 19.51 15.61 12.63
C LYS A 340 19.64 14.99 11.22
N GLY A 341 19.27 15.76 10.20
CA GLY A 341 19.29 15.31 8.81
C GLY A 341 20.64 14.78 8.33
N ASP A 342 21.73 15.32 8.85
CA ASP A 342 23.12 14.92 8.51
C ASP A 342 23.51 13.56 9.09
N GLU A 343 22.83 13.09 10.16
CA GLU A 343 23.09 11.77 10.74
C GLU A 343 22.36 10.63 10.01
N ILE A 344 21.49 10.94 9.02
CA ILE A 344 20.70 9.94 8.29
C ILE A 344 21.61 9.15 7.35
N VAL A 345 21.59 7.82 7.48
CA VAL A 345 22.20 6.92 6.49
C VAL A 345 21.34 6.91 5.23
N ARG A 346 21.75 7.63 4.21
CA ARG A 346 20.94 7.87 3.01
C ARG A 346 20.69 6.61 2.18
N CYS A 347 19.44 6.47 1.71
CA CYS A 347 19.10 5.50 0.65
C CYS A 347 19.76 5.94 -0.66
N ASP A 348 20.56 5.08 -1.28
CA ASP A 348 21.24 5.38 -2.56
C ASP A 348 20.33 5.16 -3.80
N GLU A 349 19.06 4.87 -3.59
CA GLU A 349 18.03 4.67 -4.62
C GLU A 349 18.37 3.58 -5.66
N CYS A 350 19.22 2.64 -5.28
CA CYS A 350 19.75 1.58 -6.14
C CYS A 350 18.75 0.49 -6.54
N MET A 351 17.53 0.54 -6.02
CA MET A 351 16.44 -0.43 -6.27
C MET A 351 16.75 -1.89 -5.87
N THR A 352 17.81 -2.16 -5.11
CA THR A 352 18.14 -3.51 -4.62
C THR A 352 16.99 -4.16 -3.86
N CYS A 353 16.26 -3.39 -3.04
CA CYS A 353 15.10 -3.88 -2.29
C CYS A 353 14.00 -4.44 -3.22
N PHE A 354 13.73 -3.76 -4.33
CA PHE A 354 12.77 -4.25 -5.34
C PHE A 354 13.33 -5.43 -6.14
N ALA A 355 14.62 -5.39 -6.51
CA ALA A 355 15.24 -6.46 -7.28
C ALA A 355 15.28 -7.80 -6.49
N THR A 356 15.56 -7.75 -5.18
CA THR A 356 15.57 -8.95 -4.34
C THR A 356 14.17 -9.57 -4.25
N ILE A 357 13.14 -8.81 -3.91
CA ILE A 357 11.77 -9.33 -3.84
C ILE A 357 11.26 -9.79 -5.21
N GLY A 358 11.58 -9.05 -6.28
CA GLY A 358 11.23 -9.42 -7.66
C GLY A 358 11.87 -10.73 -8.13
N SER A 359 12.98 -11.15 -7.52
CA SER A 359 13.60 -12.47 -7.74
C SER A 359 13.06 -13.57 -6.80
N GLY A 360 11.98 -13.30 -6.04
CA GLY A 360 11.39 -14.23 -5.09
C GLY A 360 12.16 -14.37 -3.77
N LYS A 361 13.19 -13.56 -3.55
CA LYS A 361 13.99 -13.58 -2.31
C LYS A 361 13.41 -12.64 -1.25
N PRO A 362 13.74 -12.83 0.03
CA PRO A 362 13.48 -11.85 1.07
C PRO A 362 14.08 -10.48 0.72
N MET A 363 13.42 -9.39 1.12
CA MET A 363 13.88 -8.03 0.84
C MET A 363 15.29 -7.80 1.41
N GLY A 364 16.17 -7.25 0.57
CA GLY A 364 17.51 -6.85 0.94
C GLY A 364 17.78 -5.37 0.65
N CYS A 365 18.83 -4.82 1.23
CA CYS A 365 19.28 -3.45 0.98
C CYS A 365 20.79 -3.42 0.80
N LYS A 366 21.26 -2.63 -0.16
CA LYS A 366 22.69 -2.42 -0.39
C LYS A 366 23.35 -1.64 0.76
N VAL A 367 22.61 -0.71 1.35
CA VAL A 367 23.07 0.16 2.46
C VAL A 367 22.91 -0.56 3.80
N ASN A 368 21.70 -1.00 4.13
CA ASN A 368 21.39 -1.72 5.37
C ASN A 368 21.65 -3.22 5.21
N ARG A 369 22.80 -3.68 5.72
CA ARG A 369 23.24 -5.08 5.62
C ARG A 369 22.59 -6.02 6.67
N ASN A 370 21.82 -5.49 7.60
CA ASN A 370 21.18 -6.28 8.67
C ASN A 370 19.88 -6.98 8.20
N LEU A 371 19.36 -6.60 7.05
CA LEU A 371 18.14 -7.21 6.50
C LEU A 371 18.39 -8.64 6.03
N PRO A 372 17.40 -9.56 6.16
CA PRO A 372 17.51 -10.96 5.74
C PRO A 372 18.03 -11.15 4.32
N GLY A 373 17.49 -10.44 3.34
CA GLY A 373 17.92 -10.52 1.94
C GLY A 373 19.22 -9.81 1.62
N SER A 374 19.84 -9.12 2.59
CA SER A 374 21.17 -8.48 2.45
C SER A 374 22.31 -9.38 2.92
N ARG A 375 21.99 -10.43 3.70
CA ARG A 375 23.00 -11.37 4.19
C ARG A 375 23.50 -12.21 3.00
N ARG A 376 24.82 -12.28 2.82
CA ARG A 376 25.40 -13.21 1.83
C ARG A 376 25.05 -14.62 2.33
N SER A 377 24.50 -15.47 1.45
CA SER A 377 24.49 -16.90 1.70
C SER A 377 25.91 -17.33 2.03
N ALA A 378 26.10 -17.85 3.25
CA ALA A 378 27.37 -18.38 3.73
C ALA A 378 27.79 -19.59 2.88
#